data_1a77208ae7aa7b5eabf8988188c0fab2
#
_entry.id   1a77208ae7aa7b5eabf8988188c0fab2
#
_cell.length_a   1.000
_cell.length_b   1.000
_cell.length_c   1.000
_cell.angle_alpha   90.00
_cell.angle_beta   90.00
_cell.angle_gamma   90.00
#
_symmetry.space_group_name_H-M   'P 1'
#
loop_
_entity.id
_entity.type
_entity.pdbx_description
1 polymer ?
#
loop_
_entity_poly.entity_id
_entity_poly.type
_entity_poly.pdbx_seq_one_letter_code
_entity_poly.pdbx_strand_id
1 'polypeptide(L)'
;LNSNQIIDETQLQNVGFFDFSTNPNKRFKEGGILSVEIFCDGKRTNSLLTGENVEFHFAFSNPVTYKEPVLGIVIKDDEDLPILGLNNRNSGDSLKHKESEGIIKLCFPVFRLIKAKNYKVDIYYGDEENNVDIILDAFHFNVLKGLDTRKPIQERLNYFYDSEIKFK
;
A
#
# COMPACT_ATOMS: atom_id res chain seq x y z
N LEU A 1 -34.74 0.25 21.33
CA LEU A 1 -34.19 1.52 20.86
C LEU A 1 -33.15 1.21 19.78
N ASN A 2 -33.60 1.23 18.50
CA ASN A 2 -32.75 1.05 17.34
C ASN A 2 -32.04 2.38 17.05
N SER A 3 -30.77 2.50 17.38
CA SER A 3 -29.92 3.54 16.81
C SER A 3 -29.44 3.05 15.44
N ASN A 4 -30.18 3.37 14.39
CA ASN A 4 -29.68 3.35 13.04
C ASN A 4 -28.57 4.43 12.96
N GLN A 5 -27.31 4.00 13.07
CA GLN A 5 -26.20 4.85 12.63
C GLN A 5 -26.39 5.03 11.13
N ILE A 6 -26.79 6.22 10.73
CA ILE A 6 -26.71 6.67 9.34
C ILE A 6 -25.22 6.75 9.06
N ILE A 7 -24.68 5.74 8.36
CA ILE A 7 -23.32 5.79 7.85
C ILE A 7 -23.34 6.90 6.81
N ASP A 8 -22.58 7.96 7.05
CA ASP A 8 -22.43 9.08 6.14
C ASP A 8 -21.84 8.55 4.80
N GLU A 9 -22.59 8.72 3.71
CA GLU A 9 -22.16 8.28 2.37
C GLU A 9 -20.79 8.86 1.99
N THR A 10 -20.41 10.03 2.52
CA THR A 10 -19.12 10.66 2.33
C THR A 10 -17.99 9.83 2.96
N GLN A 11 -18.23 9.13 4.06
CA GLN A 11 -17.25 8.24 4.68
C GLN A 11 -17.04 6.96 3.88
N LEU A 12 -18.10 6.44 3.23
CA LEU A 12 -18.00 5.28 2.36
C LEU A 12 -17.23 5.59 1.07
N GLN A 13 -17.29 6.81 0.56
CA GLN A 13 -16.57 7.22 -0.66
C GLN A 13 -15.05 7.26 -0.47
N ASN A 14 -14.57 7.43 0.76
CA ASN A 14 -13.15 7.56 1.06
C ASN A 14 -12.48 6.29 1.62
N VAL A 15 -13.24 5.21 1.82
CA VAL A 15 -12.68 3.95 2.30
C VAL A 15 -11.65 3.41 1.31
N GLY A 16 -10.43 3.13 1.79
CA GLY A 16 -9.34 2.64 0.97
C GLY A 16 -8.68 3.68 0.07
N PHE A 17 -8.98 4.96 0.25
CA PHE A 17 -8.33 6.08 -0.41
C PHE A 17 -7.63 7.00 0.61
N PHE A 18 -6.38 7.33 0.36
CA PHE A 18 -5.55 8.19 1.19
C PHE A 18 -4.90 9.27 0.34
N ASP A 19 -5.26 10.52 0.59
CA ASP A 19 -4.68 11.71 -0.05
C ASP A 19 -3.53 12.24 0.79
N PHE A 20 -2.39 12.47 0.17
CA PHE A 20 -1.18 12.96 0.84
C PHE A 20 -0.92 14.46 0.63
N SER A 21 -1.76 15.17 -0.11
CA SER A 21 -1.56 16.59 -0.41
C SER A 21 -1.42 17.46 0.84
N THR A 22 -2.15 17.12 1.89
CA THR A 22 -2.13 17.82 3.20
C THR A 22 -1.42 17.03 4.31
N ASN A 23 -0.82 15.88 3.99
CA ASN A 23 -0.17 15.04 5.00
C ASN A 23 1.07 15.76 5.57
N PRO A 24 1.13 15.99 6.90
CA PRO A 24 2.26 16.70 7.52
C PRO A 24 3.57 15.91 7.41
N ASN A 25 3.49 14.58 7.31
CA ASN A 25 4.66 13.70 7.21
C ASN A 25 5.21 13.59 5.78
N LYS A 26 4.51 14.12 4.78
CA LYS A 26 4.99 14.13 3.41
C LYS A 26 6.18 15.07 3.26
N ARG A 27 7.33 14.52 2.85
CA ARG A 27 8.57 15.27 2.72
C ARG A 27 8.57 16.20 1.50
N PHE A 28 8.17 15.70 0.34
CA PHE A 28 8.19 16.45 -0.91
C PHE A 28 6.81 17.05 -1.21
N LYS A 29 6.66 18.36 -1.00
CA LYS A 29 5.37 19.05 -1.08
C LYS A 29 4.91 19.35 -2.52
N GLU A 30 5.83 19.42 -3.48
CA GLU A 30 5.58 19.85 -4.86
C GLU A 30 5.33 18.69 -5.83
N GLY A 31 5.27 17.47 -5.33
CA GLY A 31 5.09 16.28 -6.16
C GLY A 31 5.32 14.98 -5.41
N GLY A 32 5.90 13.98 -6.07
CA GLY A 32 6.11 12.66 -5.51
C GLY A 32 4.82 11.85 -5.47
N ILE A 33 4.58 11.08 -4.43
CA ILE A 33 3.36 10.30 -4.29
C ILE A 33 2.23 11.18 -3.77
N LEU A 34 1.15 11.29 -4.53
CA LEU A 34 0.01 12.16 -4.23
C LEU A 34 -1.06 11.45 -3.41
N SER A 35 -1.31 10.18 -3.72
CA SER A 35 -2.36 9.39 -3.06
C SER A 35 -2.11 7.90 -3.23
N VAL A 36 -2.84 7.10 -2.44
CA VAL A 36 -2.94 5.66 -2.65
C VAL A 36 -4.40 5.22 -2.60
N GLU A 37 -4.76 4.30 -3.48
CA GLU A 37 -6.00 3.53 -3.41
C GLU A 37 -5.66 2.07 -3.13
N ILE A 38 -6.42 1.44 -2.23
CA ILE A 38 -6.26 0.04 -1.86
C ILE A 38 -7.43 -0.75 -2.40
N PHE A 39 -7.13 -1.86 -3.07
CA PHE A 39 -8.14 -2.79 -3.59
C PHE A 39 -7.90 -4.19 -3.03
N CYS A 40 -8.98 -4.84 -2.65
CA CYS A 40 -9.00 -6.26 -2.29
C CYS A 40 -10.04 -6.95 -3.16
N ASP A 41 -9.61 -7.91 -3.97
CA ASP A 41 -10.44 -8.59 -4.98
C ASP A 41 -11.26 -7.62 -5.85
N GLY A 42 -10.59 -6.57 -6.33
CA GLY A 42 -11.16 -5.55 -7.20
C GLY A 42 -12.08 -4.52 -6.52
N LYS A 43 -12.31 -4.62 -5.20
CA LYS A 43 -13.09 -3.65 -4.44
C LYS A 43 -12.16 -2.71 -3.66
N ARG A 44 -12.40 -1.42 -3.76
CA ARG A 44 -11.68 -0.44 -2.95
C ARG A 44 -12.05 -0.58 -1.47
N THR A 45 -11.05 -0.82 -0.62
CA THR A 45 -11.22 -1.05 0.81
C THR A 45 -9.88 -0.92 1.53
N ASN A 46 -9.92 -0.68 2.84
CA ASN A 46 -8.76 -0.80 3.72
C ASN A 46 -8.84 -2.04 4.64
N SER A 47 -9.81 -2.91 4.41
CA SER A 47 -9.95 -4.20 5.10
C SER A 47 -9.58 -5.32 4.15
N LEU A 48 -8.40 -5.92 4.36
CA LEU A 48 -7.81 -6.90 3.46
C LEU A 48 -8.03 -8.31 3.97
N LEU A 49 -8.26 -9.24 3.05
CA LEU A 49 -8.42 -10.66 3.35
C LEU A 49 -7.17 -11.43 2.96
N THR A 50 -6.65 -12.22 3.88
CA THR A 50 -5.56 -13.16 3.60
C THR A 50 -6.01 -14.14 2.51
N GLY A 51 -5.17 -14.32 1.48
CA GLY A 51 -5.44 -15.22 0.36
C GLY A 51 -6.05 -14.54 -0.87
N GLU A 52 -6.59 -13.35 -0.74
CA GLU A 52 -7.19 -12.60 -1.85
C GLU A 52 -6.15 -11.82 -2.68
N ASN A 53 -6.57 -11.37 -3.85
CA ASN A 53 -5.79 -10.44 -4.67
C ASN A 53 -5.85 -9.03 -4.04
N VAL A 54 -4.70 -8.45 -3.74
CA VAL A 54 -4.60 -7.11 -3.19
C VAL A 54 -3.75 -6.23 -4.11
N GLU A 55 -4.20 -5.02 -4.35
CA GLU A 55 -3.46 -4.03 -5.12
C GLU A 55 -3.40 -2.70 -4.37
N PHE A 56 -2.23 -2.06 -4.39
CA PHE A 56 -2.04 -0.67 -3.97
C PHE A 56 -1.74 0.17 -5.22
N HIS A 57 -2.58 1.15 -5.50
CA HIS A 57 -2.44 2.05 -6.64
C HIS A 57 -1.95 3.42 -6.16
N PHE A 58 -0.70 3.74 -6.44
CA PHE A 58 -0.05 5.00 -6.04
C PHE A 58 -0.11 5.99 -7.19
N ALA A 59 -0.84 7.09 -7.01
CA ALA A 59 -0.77 8.21 -7.94
C ALA A 59 0.48 9.04 -7.66
N PHE A 60 1.21 9.42 -8.70
CA PHE A 60 2.42 10.23 -8.57
C PHE A 60 2.41 11.40 -9.56
N SER A 61 3.14 12.45 -9.21
CA SER A 61 3.48 13.55 -10.10
C SER A 61 4.89 14.04 -9.78
N ASN A 62 5.72 14.19 -10.80
CA ASN A 62 7.10 14.64 -10.67
C ASN A 62 7.30 15.94 -11.44
N PRO A 63 8.11 16.88 -10.93
CA PRO A 63 8.41 18.12 -11.67
C PRO A 63 9.25 17.85 -12.94
N VAL A 64 9.92 16.70 -12.99
CA VAL A 64 10.70 16.22 -14.12
C VAL A 64 10.50 14.72 -14.29
N THR A 65 10.73 14.20 -15.50
CA THR A 65 10.70 12.76 -15.73
C THR A 65 11.88 12.08 -15.03
N TYR A 66 11.58 11.07 -14.21
CA TYR A 66 12.61 10.26 -13.56
C TYR A 66 13.21 9.25 -14.54
N LYS A 67 14.51 9.00 -14.41
CA LYS A 67 15.24 8.04 -15.25
C LYS A 67 14.95 6.60 -14.83
N GLU A 68 15.06 6.35 -13.55
CA GLU A 68 14.84 5.06 -12.92
C GLU A 68 13.97 5.24 -11.67
N PRO A 69 12.66 5.43 -11.85
CA PRO A 69 11.76 5.59 -10.69
C PRO A 69 11.84 4.39 -9.74
N VAL A 70 11.93 4.67 -8.46
CA VAL A 70 11.94 3.66 -7.42
C VAL A 70 10.82 3.96 -6.44
N LEU A 71 9.91 3.03 -6.28
CA LEU A 71 8.88 3.03 -5.24
C LEU A 71 9.17 1.91 -4.26
N GLY A 72 9.33 2.26 -3.00
CA GLY A 72 9.46 1.34 -1.88
C GLY A 72 8.38 1.57 -0.84
N ILE A 73 7.99 0.50 -0.17
CA ILE A 73 7.13 0.56 1.00
C ILE A 73 7.73 -0.24 2.14
N VAL A 74 7.41 0.15 3.35
CA VAL A 74 7.65 -0.64 4.56
C VAL A 74 6.31 -0.82 5.28
N ILE A 75 5.89 -2.06 5.43
CA ILE A 75 4.71 -2.42 6.22
C ILE A 75 5.16 -2.66 7.65
N LYS A 76 4.51 -1.98 8.59
CA LYS A 76 4.73 -2.09 10.04
C LYS A 76 3.47 -2.57 10.72
N ASP A 77 3.64 -3.23 11.84
CA ASP A 77 2.50 -3.58 12.68
C ASP A 77 2.05 -2.40 13.57
N ASP A 78 1.08 -2.63 14.42
CA ASP A 78 0.53 -1.64 15.36
C ASP A 78 1.51 -1.23 16.47
N GLU A 79 2.60 -1.97 16.65
CA GLU A 79 3.70 -1.66 17.58
C GLU A 79 4.89 -0.99 16.87
N ASP A 80 4.71 -0.54 15.62
CA ASP A 80 5.75 0.04 14.75
C ASP A 80 6.89 -0.91 14.37
N LEU A 81 6.70 -2.22 14.55
CA LEU A 81 7.66 -3.21 14.13
C LEU A 81 7.61 -3.40 12.61
N PRO A 82 8.71 -3.17 11.87
CA PRO A 82 8.76 -3.47 10.44
C PRO A 82 8.57 -4.97 10.19
N ILE A 83 7.57 -5.31 9.38
CA ILE A 83 7.23 -6.69 9.01
C ILE A 83 7.76 -7.03 7.61
N LEU A 84 7.67 -6.08 6.69
CA LEU A 84 8.02 -6.28 5.29
C LEU A 84 8.48 -4.99 4.66
N GLY A 85 9.62 -5.04 3.96
CA GLY A 85 10.10 -3.99 3.07
C GLY A 85 10.14 -4.48 1.63
N LEU A 86 9.58 -3.71 0.73
CA LEU A 86 9.51 -3.99 -0.70
C LEU A 86 9.89 -2.77 -1.51
N ASN A 87 10.57 -2.97 -2.62
CA ASN A 87 10.71 -1.97 -3.68
C ASN A 87 10.78 -2.66 -5.05
N ASN A 88 10.51 -1.89 -6.11
CA ASN A 88 10.50 -2.44 -7.47
C ASN A 88 11.87 -2.95 -7.93
N ARG A 89 12.98 -2.45 -7.41
CA ARG A 89 14.31 -2.99 -7.74
C ARG A 89 14.50 -4.39 -7.16
N ASN A 90 14.11 -4.60 -5.92
CA ASN A 90 14.24 -5.90 -5.27
C ASN A 90 13.31 -6.96 -5.88
N SER A 91 12.17 -6.57 -6.40
CA SER A 91 11.29 -7.47 -7.15
C SER A 91 11.75 -7.73 -8.59
N GLY A 92 12.76 -6.98 -9.06
CA GLY A 92 13.25 -7.05 -10.43
C GLY A 92 12.35 -6.33 -11.45
N ASP A 93 11.38 -5.54 -10.98
CA ASP A 93 10.49 -4.79 -11.85
C ASP A 93 11.08 -3.42 -12.20
N SER A 94 11.05 -3.07 -13.47
CA SER A 94 11.45 -1.74 -13.93
C SER A 94 10.22 -0.87 -14.12
N LEU A 95 10.13 0.23 -13.37
CA LEU A 95 9.13 1.24 -13.57
C LEU A 95 9.55 2.15 -14.73
N LYS A 96 9.17 1.78 -15.95
CA LYS A 96 9.48 2.56 -17.15
C LYS A 96 8.44 3.65 -17.37
N HIS A 97 8.39 4.61 -16.47
CA HIS A 97 7.52 5.78 -16.68
C HIS A 97 8.24 6.80 -17.57
N LYS A 98 7.75 6.98 -18.78
CA LYS A 98 8.16 8.07 -19.67
C LYS A 98 7.46 9.38 -19.35
N GLU A 99 6.51 9.35 -18.43
CA GLU A 99 5.63 10.45 -18.07
C GLU A 99 5.99 11.00 -16.70
N SER A 100 5.72 12.29 -16.50
CA SER A 100 5.95 12.95 -15.21
C SER A 100 4.84 12.68 -14.20
N GLU A 101 3.73 12.10 -14.63
CA GLU A 101 2.59 11.74 -13.76
C GLU A 101 1.96 10.42 -14.19
N GLY A 102 1.32 9.74 -13.26
CA GLY A 102 0.68 8.45 -13.53
C GLY A 102 0.33 7.67 -12.28
N ILE A 103 0.14 6.37 -12.47
CA ILE A 103 -0.18 5.44 -11.39
C ILE A 103 0.83 4.29 -11.40
N ILE A 104 1.41 4.00 -10.25
CA ILE A 104 2.21 2.80 -10.00
C ILE A 104 1.35 1.82 -9.23
N LYS A 105 1.27 0.59 -9.70
CA LYS A 105 0.52 -0.48 -9.05
C LYS A 105 1.45 -1.48 -8.38
N LEU A 106 1.27 -1.71 -7.10
CA LEU A 106 1.88 -2.81 -6.37
C LEU A 106 0.84 -3.91 -6.23
N CYS A 107 1.12 -5.06 -6.84
CA CYS A 107 0.18 -6.17 -6.95
C CYS A 107 0.65 -7.35 -6.11
N PHE A 108 -0.24 -7.85 -5.27
CA PHE A 108 -0.11 -9.09 -4.50
C PHE A 108 -1.17 -10.07 -4.99
N PRO A 109 -0.86 -10.96 -5.95
CA PRO A 109 -1.85 -11.90 -6.50
C PRO A 109 -2.52 -12.78 -5.44
N VAL A 110 -1.77 -13.12 -4.41
CA VAL A 110 -2.25 -13.81 -3.21
C VAL A 110 -1.67 -13.13 -1.98
N PHE A 111 -2.48 -12.29 -1.32
CA PHE A 111 -2.04 -11.58 -0.13
C PHE A 111 -1.86 -12.54 1.06
N ARG A 112 -0.66 -12.57 1.64
CA ARG A 112 -0.30 -13.58 2.63
C ARG A 112 0.07 -13.05 4.01
N LEU A 113 -0.30 -11.83 4.32
CA LEU A 113 -0.16 -11.32 5.66
C LEU A 113 -1.19 -11.98 6.55
N ILE A 114 -0.74 -12.77 7.52
CA ILE A 114 -1.57 -13.78 8.20
C ILE A 114 -2.24 -13.20 9.45
N LYS A 115 -1.51 -12.37 10.20
CA LYS A 115 -2.02 -11.91 11.49
C LYS A 115 -3.10 -10.86 11.31
N ALA A 116 -4.29 -11.16 11.81
CA ALA A 116 -5.43 -10.23 11.82
C ALA A 116 -5.16 -9.11 12.81
N LYS A 117 -4.71 -7.96 12.30
CA LYS A 117 -4.50 -6.71 13.05
C LYS A 117 -4.39 -5.51 12.11
N ASN A 118 -4.16 -4.35 12.69
CA ASN A 118 -3.91 -3.12 11.94
C ASN A 118 -2.44 -3.02 11.55
N TYR A 119 -2.20 -2.54 10.34
CA TYR A 119 -0.87 -2.30 9.79
C TYR A 119 -0.77 -0.87 9.28
N LYS A 120 0.44 -0.32 9.39
CA LYS A 120 0.80 1.01 8.88
C LYS A 120 1.83 0.85 7.77
N VAL A 121 1.86 1.78 6.84
CA VAL A 121 2.76 1.73 5.69
C VAL A 121 3.51 3.04 5.56
N ASP A 122 4.83 2.94 5.49
CA ASP A 122 5.71 4.02 5.06
C ASP A 122 5.94 3.93 3.55
N ILE A 123 6.05 5.08 2.90
CA ILE A 123 6.34 5.19 1.47
C ILE A 123 7.69 5.87 1.27
N TYR A 124 8.48 5.31 0.35
CA TYR A 124 9.75 5.87 -0.14
C TYR A 124 9.69 5.94 -1.65
N TYR A 125 9.87 7.12 -2.22
CA TYR A 125 9.78 7.32 -3.65
C TYR A 125 10.89 8.24 -4.15
N GLY A 126 11.48 7.92 -5.30
CA GLY A 126 12.55 8.72 -5.84
C GLY A 126 13.07 8.27 -7.19
N ASP A 127 14.23 8.78 -7.56
CA ASP A 127 14.92 8.48 -8.82
C ASP A 127 16.30 7.92 -8.52
N GLU A 128 16.63 6.81 -9.16
CA GLU A 128 17.89 6.08 -8.97
C GLU A 128 18.10 5.70 -7.49
N GLU A 129 19.08 6.26 -6.81
CA GLU A 129 19.38 6.02 -5.40
C GLU A 129 18.89 7.13 -4.46
N ASN A 130 18.21 8.15 -5.01
CA ASN A 130 17.79 9.31 -4.25
C ASN A 130 16.32 9.18 -3.84
N ASN A 131 16.05 9.05 -2.54
CA ASN A 131 14.71 9.20 -2.01
C ASN A 131 14.30 10.67 -2.04
N VAL A 132 13.42 11.03 -2.95
CA VAL A 132 12.90 12.39 -3.11
C VAL A 132 11.74 12.62 -2.16
N ASP A 133 10.80 11.69 -2.11
CA ASP A 133 9.63 11.73 -1.24
C ASP A 133 9.67 10.61 -0.21
N ILE A 134 9.40 10.95 1.04
CA ILE A 134 9.27 10.02 2.16
C ILE A 134 8.02 10.40 2.92
N ILE A 135 7.12 9.44 3.11
CA ILE A 135 5.88 9.64 3.86
C ILE A 135 5.81 8.53 4.91
N LEU A 136 6.13 8.86 6.16
CA LEU A 136 6.02 7.93 7.27
C LEU A 136 4.57 7.83 7.72
N ASP A 137 4.13 6.60 8.07
CA ASP A 137 2.75 6.32 8.43
C ASP A 137 1.74 6.87 7.39
N ALA A 138 2.07 6.70 6.11
CA ALA A 138 1.33 7.29 5.00
C ALA A 138 -0.12 6.82 4.95
N PHE A 139 -0.32 5.53 5.11
CA PHE A 139 -1.65 4.92 5.13
C PHE A 139 -1.69 3.68 6.00
N HIS A 140 -2.89 3.19 6.24
CA HIS A 140 -3.11 2.02 7.08
C HIS A 140 -4.18 1.11 6.50
N PHE A 141 -4.10 -0.14 6.85
CA PHE A 141 -5.10 -1.15 6.54
C PHE A 141 -5.21 -2.16 7.68
N ASN A 142 -6.33 -2.85 7.74
CA ASN A 142 -6.49 -3.97 8.64
C ASN A 142 -6.59 -5.27 7.84
N VAL A 143 -6.04 -6.33 8.41
CA VAL A 143 -6.14 -7.68 7.86
C VAL A 143 -7.22 -8.44 8.61
N LEU A 144 -8.16 -8.96 7.84
CA LEU A 144 -9.17 -9.89 8.31
C LEU A 144 -8.72 -11.31 7.99
N LYS A 145 -9.00 -12.25 8.90
CA LYS A 145 -8.67 -13.66 8.68
C LYS A 145 -9.50 -14.19 7.50
N GLY A 146 -8.83 -14.43 6.37
CA GLY A 146 -9.46 -15.07 5.22
C GLY A 146 -9.66 -16.56 5.42
N LEU A 147 -10.62 -17.15 4.67
CA LEU A 147 -10.88 -18.58 4.64
C LEU A 147 -9.92 -19.28 3.65
N ASP A 148 -8.61 -19.16 3.83
CA ASP A 148 -7.69 -20.01 3.06
C ASP A 148 -7.65 -21.39 3.70
N THR A 149 -8.51 -22.28 3.21
CA THR A 149 -8.59 -23.67 3.66
C THR A 149 -7.45 -24.55 3.16
N ARG A 150 -6.59 -24.01 2.26
CA ARG A 150 -5.55 -24.80 1.58
C ARG A 150 -4.30 -25.04 2.40
N LYS A 151 -4.06 -24.23 3.44
CA LYS A 151 -2.94 -24.41 4.36
C LYS A 151 -3.35 -24.03 5.78
N PRO A 152 -2.97 -24.84 6.79
CA PRO A 152 -3.18 -24.44 8.18
C PRO A 152 -2.42 -23.14 8.47
N ILE A 153 -3.14 -22.11 8.88
CA ILE A 153 -2.58 -20.84 9.28
C ILE A 153 -1.95 -21.04 10.66
N GLN A 154 -0.64 -20.95 10.74
CA GLN A 154 0.04 -20.89 12.02
C GLN A 154 -0.15 -19.49 12.60
N GLU A 155 -1.08 -19.32 13.51
CA GLU A 155 -1.47 -18.04 14.12
C GLU A 155 -0.32 -17.30 14.82
N ARG A 156 0.83 -17.96 15.03
CA ARG A 156 2.01 -17.40 15.68
C ARG A 156 2.95 -16.65 14.72
N LEU A 157 2.74 -16.77 13.40
CA LEU A 157 3.61 -16.17 12.42
C LEU A 157 2.95 -14.92 11.81
N ASN A 158 3.57 -13.77 11.99
CA ASN A 158 3.31 -12.55 11.22
C ASN A 158 3.91 -12.72 9.82
N TYR A 159 3.59 -13.81 9.13
CA TYR A 159 4.39 -14.19 8.00
C TYR A 159 3.76 -13.71 6.70
N PHE A 160 4.56 -12.97 5.96
CA PHE A 160 4.28 -12.64 4.58
C PHE A 160 5.34 -13.30 3.71
N TYR A 161 4.93 -14.19 2.83
CA TYR A 161 5.80 -14.82 1.84
C TYR A 161 5.08 -14.91 0.51
N ASP A 162 5.60 -14.20 -0.51
CA ASP A 162 5.14 -14.36 -1.87
C ASP A 162 6.25 -13.99 -2.86
N SER A 163 6.55 -14.91 -3.78
CA SER A 163 7.49 -14.71 -4.87
C SER A 163 6.87 -14.01 -6.08
N GLU A 164 5.57 -13.71 -6.04
CA GLU A 164 4.81 -13.16 -7.17
C GLU A 164 4.44 -11.68 -7.02
N ILE A 165 4.96 -10.99 -6.00
CA ILE A 165 4.73 -9.56 -5.82
C ILE A 165 5.33 -8.79 -6.99
N LYS A 166 4.54 -7.91 -7.60
CA LYS A 166 4.95 -7.12 -8.78
C LYS A 166 4.59 -5.66 -8.65
N PHE A 167 5.51 -4.84 -9.12
CA PHE A 167 5.30 -3.42 -9.41
C PHE A 167 5.02 -3.25 -10.91
N LYS A 168 3.99 -2.48 -11.27
CA LYS A 168 3.59 -2.21 -12.64
C LYS A 168 3.32 -0.73 -12.85
#